data_3c21512930d90999dd9275bad6d1c335
#
_entry.id   3c21512930d90999dd9275bad6d1c335
#
_cell.length_a   1.000
_cell.length_b   1.000
_cell.length_c   1.000
_cell.angle_alpha   90.00
_cell.angle_beta   90.00
_cell.angle_gamma   90.00
#
_symmetry.space_group_name_H-M   'P 1'
#
loop_
_entity.id
_entity.type
_entity.pdbx_description
1 polymer ?
#
loop_
_entity_poly.entity_id
_entity_poly.type
_entity_poly.pdbx_seq_one_letter_code
_entity_poly.pdbx_strand_id
1 'polypeptide(L)'
;MKAILFAAAALMMMACCQTQTPKEEPLASTPVVYGEVIELPAPDLTRGVNISEALQNRRSWREYSAEKLSMEELSGVLWAAAGINRPENDHLTAPSALALYPLTVYAFFEEGIYRYEAKGHRLVRVKEGNFMAKAGMQDFVETAALNLVYVADMNTYEGRKMPVEKVKYLCGQDAAGYAENVNLYTAGTGLKSITRGGAAADVLQVIGLEGENYFFALAQSVGK
;
A
#
# COMPACT_ATOMS: atom_id res chain seq x y z
N MET A 1 -83.16 -2.36 -27.98
CA MET A 1 -82.04 -1.49 -28.33
C MET A 1 -80.95 -1.75 -27.33
N LYS A 2 -79.89 -2.46 -27.75
CA LYS A 2 -78.76 -2.89 -26.92
C LYS A 2 -77.58 -1.96 -27.24
N ALA A 3 -77.10 -1.19 -26.23
CA ALA A 3 -75.90 -0.39 -26.35
C ALA A 3 -74.69 -1.23 -26.03
N ILE A 4 -73.73 -1.30 -26.93
CA ILE A 4 -72.44 -2.00 -26.79
C ILE A 4 -71.42 -0.97 -26.33
N LEU A 5 -70.89 -1.17 -25.10
CA LEU A 5 -69.77 -0.38 -24.55
C LEU A 5 -68.46 -1.03 -25.03
N PHE A 6 -67.65 -0.26 -25.77
CA PHE A 6 -66.26 -0.62 -26.08
C PHE A 6 -65.36 -0.07 -24.95
N ALA A 7 -64.74 -0.96 -24.20
CA ALA A 7 -63.66 -0.61 -23.30
C ALA A 7 -62.33 -0.68 -24.03
N ALA A 8 -61.68 0.46 -24.22
CA ALA A 8 -60.30 0.52 -24.74
C ALA A 8 -59.31 0.34 -23.60
N ALA A 9 -58.59 -0.80 -23.59
CA ALA A 9 -57.49 -1.03 -22.70
C ALA A 9 -56.21 -0.35 -23.22
N ALA A 10 -55.78 0.73 -22.60
CA ALA A 10 -54.51 1.35 -22.88
C ALA A 10 -53.37 0.55 -22.19
N LEU A 11 -52.56 -0.15 -23.00
CA LEU A 11 -51.38 -0.85 -22.57
C LEU A 11 -50.23 0.16 -22.42
N MET A 12 -49.94 0.62 -21.18
CA MET A 12 -48.75 1.43 -20.87
C MET A 12 -47.52 0.54 -20.88
N MET A 13 -46.71 0.60 -21.94
CA MET A 13 -45.35 0.04 -21.95
C MET A 13 -44.46 0.95 -21.09
N MET A 14 -44.15 0.51 -19.88
CA MET A 14 -43.03 1.06 -19.12
C MET A 14 -41.72 0.63 -19.77
N ALA A 15 -41.11 1.52 -20.55
CA ALA A 15 -39.71 1.36 -20.97
C ALA A 15 -38.82 1.48 -19.72
N CYS A 16 -38.34 0.33 -19.23
CA CYS A 16 -37.32 0.28 -18.18
C CYS A 16 -36.02 0.79 -18.82
N CYS A 17 -35.69 2.07 -18.56
CA CYS A 17 -34.41 2.65 -18.93
C CYS A 17 -33.37 2.07 -18.00
N GLN A 18 -32.74 0.94 -18.40
CA GLN A 18 -31.56 0.43 -17.72
C GLN A 18 -30.42 1.41 -18.04
N THR A 19 -30.11 2.27 -17.07
CA THR A 19 -28.85 3.01 -17.08
C THR A 19 -27.72 2.00 -16.94
N GLN A 20 -27.11 1.63 -18.08
CA GLN A 20 -25.85 0.91 -18.09
C GLN A 20 -24.81 1.85 -17.47
N THR A 21 -24.33 1.49 -16.27
CA THR A 21 -23.10 2.03 -15.72
C THR A 21 -22.00 1.85 -16.76
N PRO A 22 -21.24 2.88 -17.10
CA PRO A 22 -20.10 2.73 -18.00
C PRO A 22 -19.18 1.65 -17.44
N LYS A 23 -18.89 0.63 -18.23
CA LYS A 23 -17.87 -0.35 -17.93
C LYS A 23 -16.56 0.43 -17.94
N GLU A 24 -15.94 0.66 -16.77
CA GLU A 24 -14.61 1.22 -16.70
C GLU A 24 -13.70 0.35 -17.57
N GLU A 25 -13.11 0.97 -18.60
CA GLU A 25 -12.03 0.34 -19.36
C GLU A 25 -10.87 0.11 -18.38
N PRO A 26 -10.24 -1.09 -18.42
CA PRO A 26 -9.08 -1.35 -17.57
C PRO A 26 -8.03 -0.28 -17.86
N LEU A 27 -7.64 0.51 -16.87
CA LEU A 27 -6.51 1.43 -17.01
C LEU A 27 -5.34 0.65 -17.59
N ALA A 28 -4.71 1.22 -18.63
CA ALA A 28 -3.51 0.65 -19.22
C ALA A 28 -2.47 0.46 -18.10
N SER A 29 -2.15 -0.80 -17.77
CA SER A 29 -1.19 -1.12 -16.73
C SER A 29 0.22 -0.91 -17.26
N THR A 30 0.91 0.13 -16.80
CA THR A 30 2.30 0.40 -17.17
C THR A 30 3.24 -0.52 -16.39
N PRO A 31 4.09 -1.32 -17.07
CA PRO A 31 5.07 -2.14 -16.37
C PRO A 31 6.08 -1.30 -15.59
N VAL A 32 6.51 -1.79 -14.42
CA VAL A 32 7.60 -1.16 -13.66
C VAL A 32 8.94 -1.39 -14.38
N VAL A 33 9.68 -0.31 -14.61
CA VAL A 33 11.04 -0.36 -15.14
C VAL A 33 12.03 -0.17 -13.99
N TYR A 34 12.76 -1.23 -13.64
CA TYR A 34 13.67 -1.24 -12.51
C TYR A 34 15.03 -0.63 -12.88
N GLY A 35 15.27 0.62 -12.46
CA GLY A 35 16.52 1.39 -12.63
C GLY A 35 17.10 1.82 -11.28
N GLU A 36 18.09 2.72 -11.29
CA GLU A 36 18.64 3.32 -10.06
C GLU A 36 17.57 4.14 -9.32
N VAL A 37 16.70 4.78 -10.10
CA VAL A 37 15.55 5.54 -9.60
C VAL A 37 14.32 5.08 -10.38
N ILE A 38 13.21 4.90 -9.68
CA ILE A 38 11.89 4.65 -10.27
C ILE A 38 11.02 5.84 -9.89
N GLU A 39 10.76 6.71 -10.86
CA GLU A 39 9.82 7.82 -10.69
C GLU A 39 8.40 7.25 -10.74
N LEU A 40 7.61 7.52 -9.72
CA LEU A 40 6.26 7.02 -9.60
C LEU A 40 5.26 8.05 -10.16
N PRO A 41 4.22 7.62 -10.88
CA PRO A 41 3.15 8.53 -11.29
C PRO A 41 2.43 9.06 -10.05
N ALA A 42 1.76 10.20 -10.18
CA ALA A 42 0.88 10.70 -9.13
C ALA A 42 -0.16 9.62 -8.75
N PRO A 43 -0.45 9.44 -7.45
CA PRO A 43 -1.42 8.43 -7.02
C PRO A 43 -2.82 8.78 -7.53
N ASP A 44 -3.52 7.78 -8.05
CA ASP A 44 -4.92 7.94 -8.44
C ASP A 44 -5.81 7.88 -7.19
N LEU A 45 -6.30 9.03 -6.74
CA LEU A 45 -7.14 9.17 -5.55
C LEU A 45 -8.61 8.78 -5.81
N THR A 46 -8.96 8.47 -7.04
CA THR A 46 -10.31 8.01 -7.41
C THR A 46 -10.42 6.50 -7.48
N ARG A 47 -9.27 5.80 -7.45
CA ARG A 47 -9.19 4.36 -7.57
C ARG A 47 -9.71 3.65 -6.32
N GLY A 48 -10.48 2.60 -6.54
CA GLY A 48 -10.95 1.69 -5.48
C GLY A 48 -12.38 1.98 -5.01
N VAL A 49 -12.77 1.23 -3.99
CA VAL A 49 -14.09 1.33 -3.36
C VAL A 49 -14.06 2.33 -2.18
N ASN A 50 -15.23 2.66 -1.63
CA ASN A 50 -15.30 3.51 -0.45
C ASN A 50 -14.68 2.81 0.78
N ILE A 51 -14.33 3.60 1.80
CA ILE A 51 -13.62 3.11 2.99
C ILE A 51 -14.39 2.01 3.74
N SER A 52 -15.72 2.08 3.81
CA SER A 52 -16.54 1.07 4.52
C SER A 52 -16.47 -0.27 3.80
N GLU A 53 -16.47 -0.27 2.49
CA GLU A 53 -16.33 -1.47 1.67
C GLU A 53 -14.90 -2.02 1.73
N ALA A 54 -13.87 -1.15 1.73
CA ALA A 54 -12.49 -1.56 1.93
C ALA A 54 -12.31 -2.24 3.30
N LEU A 55 -12.88 -1.69 4.37
CA LEU A 55 -12.89 -2.31 5.71
C LEU A 55 -13.58 -3.68 5.71
N GLN A 56 -14.69 -3.83 4.99
CA GLN A 56 -15.41 -5.10 4.86
C GLN A 56 -14.59 -6.14 4.10
N ASN A 57 -13.85 -5.73 3.08
CA ASN A 57 -13.08 -6.61 2.20
C ASN A 57 -11.69 -6.97 2.77
N ARG A 58 -11.15 -6.15 3.67
CA ARG A 58 -9.81 -6.33 4.24
C ARG A 58 -9.64 -7.69 4.92
N ARG A 59 -8.64 -8.42 4.49
CA ARG A 59 -8.20 -9.68 5.10
C ARG A 59 -6.72 -9.91 4.87
N SER A 60 -6.11 -10.80 5.65
CA SER A 60 -4.71 -11.20 5.47
C SER A 60 -4.62 -12.31 4.42
N TRP A 61 -3.93 -12.03 3.31
CA TRP A 61 -3.71 -12.96 2.21
C TRP A 61 -2.32 -13.57 2.29
N ARG A 62 -2.20 -14.86 1.97
CA ARG A 62 -0.93 -15.61 1.98
C ARG A 62 -0.67 -16.31 0.65
N GLU A 63 -1.48 -16.03 -0.35
CA GLU A 63 -1.38 -16.59 -1.69
C GLU A 63 -1.44 -15.45 -2.69
N TYR A 64 -0.48 -15.42 -3.60
CA TYR A 64 -0.33 -14.40 -4.61
C TYR A 64 -0.18 -15.03 -5.98
N SER A 65 -0.68 -14.38 -7.03
CA SER A 65 -0.37 -14.75 -8.40
C SER A 65 1.07 -14.32 -8.74
N ALA A 66 1.63 -14.86 -9.82
CA ALA A 66 2.93 -14.44 -10.33
C ALA A 66 2.89 -13.07 -11.06
N GLU A 67 1.73 -12.42 -11.07
CA GLU A 67 1.55 -11.14 -11.75
C GLU A 67 2.17 -10.00 -10.95
N LYS A 68 3.04 -9.21 -11.60
CA LYS A 68 3.67 -8.04 -10.99
C LYS A 68 2.67 -6.89 -10.85
N LEU A 69 2.95 -5.98 -9.91
CA LEU A 69 2.20 -4.73 -9.79
C LEU A 69 2.50 -3.83 -10.99
N SER A 70 1.50 -3.07 -11.44
CA SER A 70 1.73 -1.97 -12.38
C SER A 70 2.35 -0.76 -11.67
N MET A 71 2.83 0.21 -12.45
CA MET A 71 3.36 1.47 -11.91
C MET A 71 2.31 2.23 -11.09
N GLU A 72 1.07 2.23 -11.55
CA GLU A 72 -0.06 2.89 -10.89
C GLU A 72 -0.43 2.19 -9.57
N GLU A 73 -0.41 0.85 -9.55
CA GLU A 73 -0.65 0.06 -8.34
C GLU A 73 0.48 0.25 -7.33
N LEU A 74 1.73 0.21 -7.79
CA LEU A 74 2.91 0.46 -6.96
C LEU A 74 2.89 1.87 -6.35
N SER A 75 2.59 2.88 -7.19
CA SER A 75 2.44 4.27 -6.76
C SER A 75 1.41 4.39 -5.63
N GLY A 76 0.21 3.85 -5.85
CA GLY A 76 -0.86 3.93 -4.86
C GLY A 76 -0.54 3.21 -3.55
N VAL A 77 0.08 2.02 -3.61
CA VAL A 77 0.53 1.27 -2.42
C VAL A 77 1.54 2.07 -1.59
N LEU A 78 2.56 2.64 -2.25
CA LEU A 78 3.60 3.41 -1.56
C LEU A 78 3.07 4.75 -1.02
N TRP A 79 2.20 5.40 -1.78
CA TRP A 79 1.54 6.62 -1.30
C TRP A 79 0.61 6.33 -0.12
N ALA A 80 -0.14 5.23 -0.15
CA ALA A 80 -0.97 4.83 0.98
C ALA A 80 -0.12 4.58 2.24
N ALA A 81 1.04 3.94 2.09
CA ALA A 81 1.95 3.67 3.21
C ALA A 81 2.48 4.97 3.84
N ALA A 82 3.09 5.82 3.06
CA ALA A 82 3.89 6.95 3.56
C ALA A 82 3.95 8.14 2.59
N GLY A 83 2.95 8.33 1.73
CA GLY A 83 2.90 9.48 0.82
C GLY A 83 2.60 10.78 1.54
N ILE A 84 3.07 11.90 0.98
CA ILE A 84 2.73 13.23 1.47
C ILE A 84 1.31 13.56 1.03
N ASN A 85 0.42 13.82 1.99
CA ASN A 85 -0.95 14.28 1.73
C ASN A 85 -1.20 15.73 2.19
N ARG A 86 -0.21 16.34 2.82
CA ARG A 86 -0.20 17.74 3.30
C ARG A 86 1.12 18.39 2.91
N PRO A 87 1.26 18.81 1.64
CA PRO A 87 2.53 19.33 1.10
C PRO A 87 3.00 20.61 1.78
N GLU A 88 2.11 21.35 2.43
CA GLU A 88 2.44 22.57 3.16
C GLU A 88 3.34 22.33 4.40
N ASN A 89 3.41 21.09 4.89
CA ASN A 89 4.21 20.75 6.07
C ASN A 89 4.87 19.35 5.95
N ASP A 90 4.89 18.77 4.75
CA ASP A 90 5.43 17.43 4.43
C ASP A 90 4.84 16.29 5.29
N HIS A 91 3.62 16.48 5.84
CA HIS A 91 2.97 15.42 6.63
C HIS A 91 2.45 14.30 5.75
N LEU A 92 2.50 13.08 6.29
CA LEU A 92 2.20 11.86 5.56
C LEU A 92 0.75 11.41 5.70
N THR A 93 0.36 10.45 4.87
CA THR A 93 -0.94 9.77 4.92
C THR A 93 -1.22 9.09 6.24
N ALA A 94 -0.19 8.58 6.92
CA ALA A 94 -0.30 8.02 8.25
C ALA A 94 0.17 9.02 9.33
N PRO A 95 -0.41 8.99 10.53
CA PRO A 95 0.05 9.79 11.65
C PRO A 95 1.41 9.28 12.15
N SER A 96 2.15 10.16 12.84
CA SER A 96 3.36 9.79 13.58
C SER A 96 3.39 10.47 14.94
N ALA A 97 3.89 9.75 15.94
CA ALA A 97 4.06 10.27 17.29
C ALA A 97 4.93 11.54 17.25
N LEU A 98 4.40 12.62 17.83
CA LEU A 98 5.04 13.96 17.83
C LEU A 98 5.34 14.51 16.43
N ALA A 99 4.71 14.00 15.38
CA ALA A 99 4.97 14.32 13.99
C ALA A 99 6.46 14.19 13.59
N LEU A 100 7.16 13.19 14.14
CA LEU A 100 8.58 12.98 13.91
C LEU A 100 8.90 12.12 12.68
N TYR A 101 7.96 11.28 12.24
CA TYR A 101 8.08 10.43 11.06
C TYR A 101 9.40 9.64 10.99
N PRO A 102 9.71 8.80 12.01
CA PRO A 102 10.97 8.09 12.09
C PRO A 102 11.11 6.95 11.08
N LEU A 103 10.02 6.59 10.41
CA LEU A 103 9.95 5.41 9.56
C LEU A 103 10.37 5.67 8.13
N THR A 104 11.24 4.81 7.63
CA THR A 104 11.54 4.66 6.21
C THR A 104 10.90 3.38 5.69
N VAL A 105 10.30 3.45 4.50
CA VAL A 105 9.72 2.31 3.79
C VAL A 105 10.72 1.79 2.79
N TYR A 106 11.10 0.51 2.92
CA TYR A 106 11.92 -0.20 1.96
C TYR A 106 11.06 -1.18 1.16
N ALA A 107 11.12 -1.08 -0.15
CA ALA A 107 10.41 -1.93 -1.09
C ALA A 107 11.36 -3.01 -1.63
N PHE A 108 11.02 -4.27 -1.38
CA PHE A 108 11.78 -5.43 -1.85
C PHE A 108 11.07 -6.01 -3.06
N PHE A 109 11.81 -6.10 -4.17
CA PHE A 109 11.41 -6.76 -5.42
C PHE A 109 12.43 -7.86 -5.76
N GLU A 110 12.13 -8.69 -6.73
CA GLU A 110 13.08 -9.65 -7.28
C GLU A 110 14.33 -8.96 -7.85
N GLU A 111 14.17 -7.75 -8.37
CA GLU A 111 15.22 -6.95 -9.02
C GLU A 111 16.09 -6.17 -8.03
N GLY A 112 15.62 -5.96 -6.80
CA GLY A 112 16.39 -5.20 -5.82
C GLY A 112 15.59 -4.69 -4.62
N ILE A 113 16.32 -3.98 -3.77
CA ILE A 113 15.76 -3.25 -2.63
C ILE A 113 15.80 -1.76 -2.94
N TYR A 114 14.69 -1.10 -2.71
CA TYR A 114 14.52 0.33 -2.95
C TYR A 114 14.04 1.03 -1.68
N ARG A 115 14.54 2.24 -1.47
CA ARG A 115 14.02 3.14 -0.44
C ARG A 115 12.98 4.06 -1.06
N TYR A 116 11.81 4.13 -0.46
CA TYR A 116 10.79 5.09 -0.86
C TYR A 116 11.11 6.49 -0.32
N GLU A 117 11.11 7.46 -1.20
CA GLU A 117 11.23 8.88 -0.90
C GLU A 117 9.88 9.57 -1.14
N ALA A 118 9.16 9.86 -0.05
CA ALA A 118 7.86 10.52 -0.12
C ALA A 118 7.95 11.89 -0.81
N LYS A 119 9.01 12.65 -0.51
CA LYS A 119 9.32 13.88 -1.23
C LYS A 119 9.89 13.54 -2.60
N GLY A 120 9.12 13.82 -3.62
CA GLY A 120 9.43 13.41 -5.00
C GLY A 120 8.68 12.15 -5.43
N HIS A 121 8.03 11.43 -4.51
CA HIS A 121 7.23 10.23 -4.80
C HIS A 121 7.96 9.26 -5.73
N ARG A 122 9.10 8.73 -5.25
CA ARG A 122 9.99 7.87 -6.03
C ARG A 122 10.63 6.79 -5.17
N LEU A 123 11.17 5.79 -5.85
CA LEU A 123 11.98 4.74 -5.27
C LEU A 123 13.44 4.93 -5.69
N VAL A 124 14.36 4.88 -4.73
CA VAL A 124 15.80 4.95 -4.97
C VAL A 124 16.42 3.61 -4.61
N ARG A 125 17.18 3.02 -5.55
CA ARG A 125 17.81 1.71 -5.36
C ARG A 125 18.82 1.74 -4.22
N VAL A 126 18.68 0.82 -3.29
CA VAL A 126 19.61 0.57 -2.18
C VAL A 126 20.53 -0.58 -2.53
N LYS A 127 19.99 -1.62 -3.16
CA LYS A 127 20.73 -2.83 -3.48
C LYS A 127 20.11 -3.55 -4.66
N GLU A 128 20.94 -4.05 -5.57
CA GLU A 128 20.53 -4.85 -6.72
C GLU A 128 20.52 -6.34 -6.39
N GLY A 129 19.58 -7.09 -6.95
CA GLY A 129 19.44 -8.54 -6.81
C GLY A 129 18.24 -8.96 -5.96
N ASN A 130 17.93 -10.25 -5.97
CA ASN A 130 16.77 -10.81 -5.27
C ASN A 130 17.07 -11.03 -3.79
N PHE A 131 16.40 -10.24 -2.95
CA PHE A 131 16.45 -10.33 -1.48
C PHE A 131 15.06 -10.54 -0.86
N MET A 132 14.08 -10.98 -1.67
CA MET A 132 12.69 -11.15 -1.20
C MET A 132 12.60 -11.99 0.08
N ALA A 133 13.33 -13.12 0.15
CA ALA A 133 13.38 -13.98 1.34
C ALA A 133 13.83 -13.27 2.63
N LYS A 134 14.55 -12.14 2.52
CA LYS A 134 15.00 -11.37 3.68
C LYS A 134 13.90 -10.51 4.31
N ALA A 135 12.85 -10.19 3.54
CA ALA A 135 11.73 -9.39 4.03
C ALA A 135 10.78 -10.17 4.95
N GLY A 136 10.95 -11.47 5.15
CA GLY A 136 10.09 -12.30 6.01
C GLY A 136 10.66 -13.66 6.31
N MET A 137 9.87 -14.47 7.03
CA MET A 137 10.24 -15.84 7.42
C MET A 137 9.25 -16.88 6.87
N GLN A 138 8.25 -16.46 6.12
CA GLN A 138 7.21 -17.32 5.57
C GLN A 138 7.42 -17.52 4.06
N ASP A 139 7.09 -18.68 3.53
CA ASP A 139 7.33 -19.05 2.14
C ASP A 139 6.66 -18.11 1.12
N PHE A 140 5.46 -17.60 1.45
CA PHE A 140 4.72 -16.69 0.56
C PHE A 140 5.39 -15.33 0.37
N VAL A 141 6.40 -14.99 1.18
CA VAL A 141 7.17 -13.72 1.05
C VAL A 141 7.90 -13.68 -0.29
N GLU A 142 8.43 -14.80 -0.73
CA GLU A 142 9.17 -14.89 -1.99
C GLU A 142 8.26 -14.87 -3.23
N THR A 143 6.97 -15.20 -3.06
CA THR A 143 5.99 -15.22 -4.15
C THR A 143 5.17 -13.95 -4.27
N ALA A 144 5.27 -13.04 -3.29
CA ALA A 144 4.60 -11.74 -3.35
C ALA A 144 5.23 -10.85 -4.43
N ALA A 145 4.45 -10.02 -5.09
CA ALA A 145 4.97 -9.07 -6.08
C ALA A 145 5.86 -7.99 -5.46
N LEU A 146 5.63 -7.68 -4.18
CA LEU A 146 6.31 -6.65 -3.41
C LEU A 146 6.31 -7.02 -1.92
N ASN A 147 7.43 -6.81 -1.23
CA ASN A 147 7.43 -6.73 0.22
C ASN A 147 7.87 -5.34 0.70
N LEU A 148 7.11 -4.79 1.61
CA LEU A 148 7.45 -3.56 2.32
C LEU A 148 8.09 -3.92 3.66
N VAL A 149 9.18 -3.24 4.00
CA VAL A 149 9.85 -3.33 5.30
C VAL A 149 9.90 -1.93 5.88
N TYR A 150 9.33 -1.76 7.07
CA TYR A 150 9.25 -0.49 7.79
C TYR A 150 10.36 -0.45 8.83
N VAL A 151 11.30 0.48 8.65
CA VAL A 151 12.46 0.63 9.54
C VAL A 151 12.44 2.02 10.16
N ALA A 152 12.54 2.05 11.49
CA ALA A 152 12.66 3.31 12.23
C ALA A 152 14.12 3.71 12.42
N ASP A 153 14.41 4.97 12.20
CA ASP A 153 15.60 5.65 12.70
C ASP A 153 15.27 6.30 14.06
N MET A 154 15.71 5.66 15.12
CA MET A 154 15.44 6.12 16.49
C MET A 154 16.21 7.40 16.86
N ASN A 155 17.23 7.79 16.10
CA ASN A 155 17.90 9.09 16.27
C ASN A 155 16.93 10.26 16.12
N THR A 156 15.82 10.08 15.39
CA THR A 156 14.75 11.08 15.27
C THR A 156 14.19 11.52 16.63
N TYR A 157 14.34 10.69 17.67
CA TYR A 157 13.94 10.98 19.05
C TYR A 157 15.09 11.54 19.91
N GLU A 158 16.28 11.77 19.34
CA GLU A 158 17.40 12.29 20.08
C GLU A 158 17.04 13.61 20.81
N GLY A 159 17.53 13.76 22.04
CA GLY A 159 17.21 14.92 22.90
C GLY A 159 15.85 14.88 23.59
N ARG A 160 14.97 13.93 23.26
CA ARG A 160 13.62 13.80 23.87
C ARG A 160 13.61 13.14 25.25
N LYS A 161 14.76 12.62 25.74
CA LYS A 161 14.89 11.95 27.05
C LYS A 161 13.89 10.81 27.25
N MET A 162 13.59 10.06 26.20
CA MET A 162 12.70 8.90 26.25
C MET A 162 13.49 7.61 26.41
N PRO A 163 13.01 6.65 27.23
CA PRO A 163 13.56 5.29 27.25
C PRO A 163 13.46 4.64 25.87
N VAL A 164 14.46 3.86 25.47
CA VAL A 164 14.52 3.17 24.16
C VAL A 164 13.28 2.33 23.91
N GLU A 165 12.78 1.61 24.93
CA GLU A 165 11.55 0.80 24.79
C GLU A 165 10.31 1.65 24.50
N LYS A 166 10.24 2.88 25.02
CA LYS A 166 9.16 3.80 24.69
C LYS A 166 9.27 4.30 23.25
N VAL A 167 10.49 4.57 22.78
CA VAL A 167 10.74 4.96 21.37
C VAL A 167 10.33 3.83 20.43
N LYS A 168 10.79 2.59 20.69
CA LYS A 168 10.40 1.41 19.90
C LYS A 168 8.88 1.20 19.88
N TYR A 169 8.21 1.39 21.02
CA TYR A 169 6.75 1.31 21.11
C TYR A 169 6.06 2.34 20.20
N LEU A 170 6.50 3.60 20.20
CA LEU A 170 5.97 4.65 19.35
C LEU A 170 6.23 4.35 17.86
N CYS A 171 7.44 3.92 17.51
CA CYS A 171 7.77 3.50 16.15
C CYS A 171 6.91 2.34 15.67
N GLY A 172 6.61 1.37 16.55
CA GLY A 172 5.70 0.27 16.24
C GLY A 172 4.26 0.72 16.00
N GLN A 173 3.78 1.70 16.76
CA GLN A 173 2.45 2.31 16.53
C GLN A 173 2.38 3.05 15.19
N ASP A 174 3.41 3.85 14.87
CA ASP A 174 3.50 4.55 13.59
C ASP A 174 3.51 3.53 12.43
N ALA A 175 4.31 2.46 12.54
CA ALA A 175 4.39 1.41 11.51
C ALA A 175 3.06 0.67 11.32
N ALA A 176 2.29 0.46 12.39
CA ALA A 176 0.95 -0.12 12.29
C ALA A 176 0.00 0.79 11.49
N GLY A 177 0.10 2.11 11.65
CA GLY A 177 -0.64 3.07 10.84
C GLY A 177 -0.30 3.01 9.35
N TYR A 178 1.00 2.93 9.02
CA TYR A 178 1.47 2.77 7.64
C TYR A 178 0.96 1.47 7.03
N ALA A 179 1.10 0.37 7.76
CA ALA A 179 0.67 -0.94 7.28
C ALA A 179 -0.85 -1.04 7.11
N GLU A 180 -1.64 -0.44 8.01
CA GLU A 180 -3.11 -0.47 7.88
C GLU A 180 -3.60 0.38 6.71
N ASN A 181 -2.98 1.51 6.42
CA ASN A 181 -3.28 2.26 5.20
C ASN A 181 -3.10 1.40 3.94
N VAL A 182 -2.00 0.63 3.86
CA VAL A 182 -1.76 -0.30 2.75
C VAL A 182 -2.80 -1.43 2.75
N ASN A 183 -3.14 -2.00 3.91
CA ASN A 183 -4.16 -3.04 3.99
C ASN A 183 -5.52 -2.57 3.46
N LEU A 184 -5.93 -1.36 3.81
CA LEU A 184 -7.19 -0.77 3.34
C LEU A 184 -7.13 -0.39 1.86
N TYR A 185 -6.01 0.19 1.41
CA TYR A 185 -5.82 0.50 0.00
C TYR A 185 -5.88 -0.76 -0.87
N THR A 186 -5.16 -1.81 -0.50
CA THR A 186 -5.15 -3.07 -1.24
C THR A 186 -6.52 -3.73 -1.25
N ALA A 187 -7.22 -3.75 -0.11
CA ALA A 187 -8.58 -4.28 -0.03
C ALA A 187 -9.59 -3.49 -0.87
N GLY A 188 -9.37 -2.17 -0.98
CA GLY A 188 -10.23 -1.30 -1.78
C GLY A 188 -9.96 -1.38 -3.29
N THR A 189 -8.76 -1.77 -3.69
CA THR A 189 -8.33 -1.80 -5.11
C THR A 189 -8.22 -3.19 -5.71
N GLY A 190 -8.63 -4.24 -4.96
CA GLY A 190 -8.57 -5.62 -5.41
C GLY A 190 -7.19 -6.27 -5.32
N LEU A 191 -6.21 -5.59 -4.74
CA LEU A 191 -4.92 -6.17 -4.39
C LEU A 191 -5.01 -6.96 -3.09
N LYS A 192 -4.00 -7.79 -2.85
CA LYS A 192 -3.88 -8.63 -1.66
C LYS A 192 -2.74 -8.14 -0.79
N SER A 193 -2.92 -8.19 0.54
CA SER A 193 -1.83 -7.86 1.47
C SER A 193 -1.89 -8.64 2.76
N ILE A 194 -0.76 -8.67 3.46
CA ILE A 194 -0.64 -9.17 4.84
C ILE A 194 0.46 -8.43 5.58
N THR A 195 0.16 -7.93 6.77
CA THR A 195 1.13 -7.36 7.69
C THR A 195 1.79 -8.46 8.54
N ARG A 196 3.09 -8.35 8.76
CA ARG A 196 3.92 -9.33 9.48
C ARG A 196 4.82 -8.66 10.52
N GLY A 197 4.95 -9.30 11.69
CA GLY A 197 5.81 -8.82 12.77
C GLY A 197 7.26 -9.32 12.71
N GLY A 198 7.67 -10.01 11.63
CA GLY A 198 9.01 -10.57 11.52
C GLY A 198 9.60 -10.50 10.12
N ALA A 199 10.92 -10.37 10.09
CA ALA A 199 11.77 -10.48 8.90
C ALA A 199 13.01 -11.33 9.25
N ALA A 200 13.90 -11.57 8.28
CA ALA A 200 15.18 -12.23 8.56
C ALA A 200 16.00 -11.42 9.56
N ALA A 201 16.76 -12.09 10.42
CA ALA A 201 17.53 -11.43 11.47
C ALA A 201 18.56 -10.42 10.93
N ASP A 202 19.02 -10.62 9.71
CA ASP A 202 19.99 -9.77 9.02
C ASP A 202 19.34 -8.72 8.08
N VAL A 203 18.03 -8.52 8.14
CA VAL A 203 17.32 -7.62 7.18
C VAL A 203 17.88 -6.20 7.21
N LEU A 204 18.22 -5.65 8.35
CA LEU A 204 18.81 -4.32 8.49
C LEU A 204 20.20 -4.25 7.82
N GLN A 205 21.05 -5.26 8.02
CA GLN A 205 22.37 -5.35 7.38
C GLN A 205 22.24 -5.48 5.86
N VAL A 206 21.26 -6.24 5.39
CA VAL A 206 20.97 -6.39 3.95
C VAL A 206 20.63 -5.05 3.31
N ILE A 207 19.92 -4.19 4.03
CA ILE A 207 19.57 -2.81 3.59
C ILE A 207 20.77 -1.85 3.76
N GLY A 208 21.84 -2.25 4.44
CA GLY A 208 23.00 -1.40 4.72
C GLY A 208 22.84 -0.51 5.96
N LEU A 209 21.94 -0.88 6.86
CA LEU A 209 21.71 -0.17 8.12
C LEU A 209 22.42 -0.91 9.25
N GLU A 210 23.38 -0.23 9.87
CA GLU A 210 24.18 -0.76 10.97
C GLU A 210 23.95 0.05 12.25
N GLY A 211 24.10 -0.62 13.40
CA GLY A 211 24.00 0.01 14.71
C GLY A 211 22.61 -0.13 15.36
N GLU A 212 22.59 0.19 16.68
CA GLU A 212 21.44 -0.03 17.56
C GLU A 212 20.32 1.02 17.37
N ASN A 213 20.59 2.06 16.57
CA ASN A 213 19.64 3.15 16.34
C ASN A 213 18.58 2.82 15.30
N TYR A 214 18.76 1.73 14.55
CA TYR A 214 17.76 1.28 13.58
C TYR A 214 16.92 0.15 14.16
N PHE A 215 15.61 0.26 13.96
CA PHE A 215 14.65 -0.68 14.51
C PHE A 215 13.74 -1.21 13.39
N PHE A 216 13.77 -2.53 13.15
CA PHE A 216 12.76 -3.18 12.32
C PHE A 216 11.42 -3.13 13.05
N ALA A 217 10.44 -2.43 12.49
CA ALA A 217 9.13 -2.26 13.11
C ALA A 217 8.13 -3.30 12.63
N LEU A 218 7.90 -3.39 11.32
CA LEU A 218 6.96 -4.32 10.67
C LEU A 218 7.43 -4.64 9.25
N ALA A 219 6.85 -5.69 8.67
CA ALA A 219 6.91 -5.96 7.24
C ALA A 219 5.52 -6.25 6.70
N GLN A 220 5.37 -6.15 5.37
CA GLN A 220 4.09 -6.38 4.69
C GLN A 220 4.33 -6.94 3.30
N SER A 221 3.60 -8.00 2.92
CA SER A 221 3.60 -8.51 1.55
C SER A 221 2.39 -7.95 0.80
N VAL A 222 2.59 -7.64 -0.47
CA VAL A 222 1.57 -7.13 -1.39
C VAL A 222 1.68 -7.86 -2.73
N GLY A 223 0.54 -8.17 -3.34
CA GLY A 223 0.46 -8.84 -4.65
C GLY A 223 -0.96 -8.91 -5.19
N LYS A 224 -1.16 -9.72 -6.21
CA LYS A 224 -2.46 -9.97 -6.87
C LYS A 224 -3.01 -11.36 -6.61
#